data_08a5652f60cd6e2c77ac6d3ef18466a9
#
_entry.id   08a5652f60cd6e2c77ac6d3ef18466a9
#
_cell.length_a   1.000
_cell.length_b   1.000
_cell.length_c   1.000
_cell.angle_alpha   90.00
_cell.angle_beta   90.00
_cell.angle_gamma   90.00
#
_symmetry.space_group_name_H-M   'P 1'
#
loop_
_entity.id
_entity.type
_entity.pdbx_description
1 polymer ?
#
loop_
_entity_poly.entity_id
_entity_poly.type
_entity_poly.pdbx_seq_one_letter_code
_entity_poly.pdbx_strand_id
1 'polypeptide(L)'
;MSKKKEEQQRQEKIQQEISRINLPRGRQTFGLIEQRLGASRMRVRCLDGKTRVCRIPGRLTRKLWVRENDIVIVEPWEYSGDEKGDVMYKYSPTQVGFLRRKGYLKEMDQFEEF
;
A
#
# COMPACT_ATOMS: atom_id res chain seq x y z
N MET A 1 17.90 -6.12 31.31
CA MET A 1 17.33 -4.95 30.63
C MET A 1 15.94 -4.72 31.13
N SER A 2 15.63 -3.48 31.44
CA SER A 2 14.30 -3.14 31.92
C SER A 2 13.30 -3.11 30.78
N LYS A 3 12.05 -3.48 31.07
CA LYS A 3 10.96 -3.40 30.11
C LYS A 3 10.80 -2.00 29.48
N LYS A 4 11.22 -0.95 30.19
CA LYS A 4 11.18 0.42 29.72
C LYS A 4 12.06 0.68 28.50
N LYS A 5 13.24 0.06 28.42
CA LYS A 5 14.12 0.21 27.24
C LYS A 5 13.56 -0.45 26.01
N GLU A 6 12.92 -1.61 26.17
CA GLU A 6 12.29 -2.31 25.04
C GLU A 6 11.10 -1.55 24.49
N GLU A 7 10.29 -0.94 25.36
CA GLU A 7 9.16 -0.11 24.93
C GLU A 7 9.62 1.16 24.22
N GLN A 8 10.68 1.80 24.69
CA GLN A 8 11.25 2.97 24.03
C GLN A 8 11.76 2.62 22.64
N GLN A 9 12.44 1.51 22.49
CA GLN A 9 12.93 1.05 21.18
C GLN A 9 11.81 0.74 20.21
N ARG A 10 10.70 0.15 20.68
CA ARG A 10 9.52 -0.10 19.86
C ARG A 10 8.88 1.19 19.39
N GLN A 11 8.72 2.15 20.30
CA GLN A 11 8.13 3.45 19.97
C GLN A 11 8.98 4.23 18.98
N GLU A 12 10.31 4.19 19.13
CA GLU A 12 11.21 4.82 18.19
C GLU A 12 11.11 4.21 16.80
N LYS A 13 11.02 2.88 16.71
CA LYS A 13 10.81 2.21 15.42
C LYS A 13 9.50 2.58 14.78
N ILE A 14 8.42 2.63 15.55
CA ILE A 14 7.10 3.02 15.06
C ILE A 14 7.14 4.45 14.54
N GLN A 15 7.76 5.37 15.27
CA GLN A 15 7.87 6.75 14.84
C GLN A 15 8.72 6.88 13.57
N GLN A 16 9.80 6.10 13.46
CA GLN A 16 10.61 6.10 12.26
C GLN A 16 9.84 5.59 11.04
N GLU A 17 9.04 4.54 11.19
CA GLU A 17 8.19 4.04 10.11
C GLU A 17 7.18 5.10 9.66
N ILE A 18 6.57 5.80 10.61
CA ILE A 18 5.57 6.82 10.32
C ILE A 18 6.20 8.07 9.69
N SER A 19 7.36 8.52 10.20
CA SER A 19 8.02 9.71 9.68
C SER A 19 8.58 9.54 8.29
N ARG A 20 8.83 8.30 7.87
CA ARG A 20 9.34 7.96 6.54
C ARG A 20 8.26 7.45 5.60
N ILE A 21 6.99 7.62 5.96
CA ILE A 21 5.90 7.09 5.16
C ILE A 21 5.81 7.80 3.82
N ASN A 22 5.74 7.01 2.75
CA ASN A 22 5.52 7.54 1.41
C ASN A 22 4.01 7.74 1.20
N LEU A 23 3.65 8.88 0.63
CA LEU A 23 2.27 9.14 0.23
C LEU A 23 2.20 9.16 -1.29
N PRO A 24 1.05 8.79 -1.87
CA PRO A 24 0.88 8.89 -3.32
C PRO A 24 1.13 10.31 -3.82
N ARG A 25 1.86 10.43 -4.93
CA ARG A 25 2.19 11.72 -5.56
C ARG A 25 1.77 11.72 -7.01
N GLY A 26 1.37 12.89 -7.51
CA GLY A 26 0.94 13.04 -8.90
C GLY A 26 -0.25 12.14 -9.20
N ARG A 27 -0.11 11.26 -10.19
CA ARG A 27 -1.19 10.35 -10.58
C ARG A 27 -1.28 9.10 -9.72
N GLN A 28 -0.36 8.92 -8.78
CA GLN A 28 -0.37 7.75 -7.90
C GLN A 28 -1.61 7.76 -7.00
N THR A 29 -2.06 6.59 -6.62
CA THR A 29 -3.21 6.41 -5.73
C THR A 29 -2.96 5.26 -4.78
N PHE A 30 -3.66 5.26 -3.65
CA PHE A 30 -3.69 4.08 -2.80
C PHE A 30 -4.44 2.96 -3.49
N GLY A 31 -4.04 1.72 -3.23
CA GLY A 31 -4.72 0.54 -3.72
C GLY A 31 -4.79 -0.55 -2.68
N LEU A 32 -5.82 -1.39 -2.80
CA LEU A 32 -6.00 -2.60 -2.00
C LEU A 32 -5.83 -3.80 -2.91
N ILE A 33 -4.90 -4.70 -2.56
CA ILE A 33 -4.70 -5.93 -3.32
C ILE A 33 -5.91 -6.83 -3.10
N GLU A 34 -6.70 -7.06 -4.15
CA GLU A 34 -7.87 -7.96 -4.07
C GLU A 34 -7.49 -9.41 -4.33
N GLN A 35 -6.63 -9.65 -5.31
CA GLN A 35 -6.29 -10.99 -5.75
C GLN A 35 -4.96 -11.01 -6.47
N ARG A 36 -4.16 -12.03 -6.22
CA ARG A 36 -2.96 -12.29 -7.02
C ARG A 36 -3.35 -13.16 -8.21
N LEU A 37 -2.90 -12.75 -9.40
CA LEU A 37 -3.26 -13.40 -10.67
C LEU A 37 -2.15 -14.28 -11.23
N GLY A 38 -1.01 -14.40 -10.51
CA GLY A 38 0.16 -15.12 -11.01
C GLY A 38 1.07 -14.23 -11.85
N ALA A 39 2.28 -14.70 -12.16
CA ALA A 39 3.27 -14.01 -12.99
C ALA A 39 3.50 -12.54 -12.54
N SER A 40 3.56 -12.30 -11.25
CA SER A 40 3.75 -10.97 -10.65
C SER A 40 2.65 -9.96 -11.01
N ARG A 41 1.47 -10.46 -11.37
CA ARG A 41 0.28 -9.63 -11.64
C ARG A 41 -0.73 -9.77 -10.52
N MET A 42 -1.49 -8.71 -10.29
CA MET A 42 -2.50 -8.68 -9.25
C MET A 42 -3.63 -7.73 -9.63
N ARG A 43 -4.83 -8.04 -9.13
CA ARG A 43 -5.96 -7.13 -9.24
C ARG A 43 -5.94 -6.22 -8.03
N VAL A 44 -5.95 -4.91 -8.28
CA VAL A 44 -5.87 -3.89 -7.24
C VAL A 44 -7.05 -2.94 -7.36
N ARG A 45 -7.79 -2.79 -6.27
CA ARG A 45 -8.87 -1.82 -6.18
C ARG A 45 -8.29 -0.50 -5.68
N CYS A 46 -8.36 0.52 -6.52
CA CYS A 46 -7.75 1.81 -6.24
C CYS A 46 -8.76 2.79 -5.65
N LEU A 47 -8.26 3.74 -4.84
CA LEU A 47 -9.11 4.74 -4.20
C LEU A 47 -9.75 5.72 -5.17
N ASP A 48 -9.22 5.83 -6.38
CA ASP A 48 -9.84 6.65 -7.43
C ASP A 48 -11.10 6.00 -8.03
N GLY A 49 -11.53 4.87 -7.48
CA GLY A 49 -12.72 4.16 -7.92
C GLY A 49 -12.47 3.15 -9.03
N LYS A 50 -11.25 3.00 -9.50
CA LYS A 50 -10.92 2.11 -10.60
C LYS A 50 -10.24 0.85 -10.10
N THR A 51 -10.58 -0.30 -10.69
CA THR A 51 -9.90 -1.56 -10.43
C THR A 51 -8.93 -1.82 -11.58
N ARG A 52 -7.66 -2.04 -11.23
CA ARG A 52 -6.60 -2.20 -12.21
C ARG A 52 -5.94 -3.56 -12.09
N VAL A 53 -5.48 -4.08 -13.21
CA VAL A 53 -4.51 -5.19 -13.20
C VAL A 53 -3.13 -4.55 -13.14
N CYS A 54 -2.45 -4.78 -12.02
CA CYS A 54 -1.15 -4.19 -11.76
C CYS A 54 -0.06 -5.24 -11.80
N ARG A 55 1.17 -4.78 -12.00
CA ARG A 55 2.35 -5.63 -11.90
C ARG A 55 3.35 -4.97 -10.96
N ILE A 56 4.33 -5.74 -10.50
CA ILE A 56 5.47 -5.19 -9.78
C ILE A 56 6.57 -4.94 -10.81
N PRO A 57 7.06 -3.69 -10.98
CA PRO A 57 8.16 -3.41 -11.90
C PRO A 57 9.37 -4.29 -11.60
N GLY A 58 10.11 -4.68 -12.67
CA GLY A 58 11.24 -5.60 -12.53
C GLY A 58 12.27 -5.16 -11.50
N ARG A 59 12.54 -3.85 -11.40
CA ARG A 59 13.50 -3.31 -10.42
C ARG A 59 13.06 -3.52 -8.96
N LEU A 60 11.77 -3.75 -8.72
CA LEU A 60 11.20 -3.94 -7.38
C LEU A 60 10.84 -5.38 -7.07
N THR A 61 10.92 -6.28 -8.04
CA THR A 61 10.44 -7.65 -7.91
C THR A 61 11.09 -8.40 -6.74
N ARG A 62 12.37 -8.15 -6.46
CA ARG A 62 13.09 -8.82 -5.38
C ARG A 62 12.87 -8.17 -4.02
N LYS A 63 12.37 -6.93 -3.98
CA LYS A 63 12.23 -6.16 -2.75
C LYS A 63 10.80 -6.03 -2.28
N LEU A 64 9.83 -6.31 -3.15
CA LEU A 64 8.43 -6.03 -2.88
C LEU A 64 7.61 -7.32 -2.94
N TRP A 65 7.13 -7.75 -1.79
CA TRP A 65 6.25 -8.91 -1.66
C TRP A 65 4.87 -8.44 -1.24
N VAL A 66 3.86 -8.75 -2.04
CA VAL A 66 2.49 -8.34 -1.76
C VAL A 66 1.58 -9.55 -1.60
N ARG A 67 0.55 -9.37 -0.79
CA ARG A 67 -0.49 -10.38 -0.52
C ARG A 67 -1.85 -9.73 -0.66
N GLU A 68 -2.89 -10.57 -0.73
CA GLU A 68 -4.25 -10.07 -0.67
C GLU A 68 -4.46 -9.23 0.60
N ASN A 69 -5.23 -8.17 0.46
CA ASN A 69 -5.55 -7.20 1.51
C ASN A 69 -4.41 -6.24 1.89
N ASP A 70 -3.25 -6.33 1.25
CA ASP A 70 -2.20 -5.33 1.45
C ASP A 70 -2.60 -3.99 0.84
N ILE A 71 -2.18 -2.91 1.52
CA ILE A 71 -2.35 -1.54 1.03
C ILE A 71 -1.06 -1.12 0.34
N VAL A 72 -1.20 -0.60 -0.86
CA VAL A 72 -0.06 -0.28 -1.74
C VAL A 72 -0.25 1.09 -2.37
N ILE A 73 0.83 1.61 -2.97
CA ILE A 73 0.77 2.75 -3.89
C ILE A 73 0.76 2.20 -5.30
N VAL A 74 -0.21 2.62 -6.10
CA VAL A 74 -0.34 2.25 -7.50
C VAL A 74 -0.05 3.47 -8.36
N GLU A 75 0.80 3.30 -9.36
CA GLU A 75 1.03 4.31 -10.39
C GLU A 75 0.37 3.84 -11.68
N PRO A 76 -0.72 4.51 -12.12
CA PRO A 76 -1.37 4.13 -13.38
C PRO A 76 -0.41 4.29 -14.55
N TRP A 77 -0.50 3.38 -15.51
CA TRP A 77 0.30 3.50 -16.74
C TRP A 77 -0.09 4.76 -17.51
N GLU A 78 0.86 5.29 -18.26
CA GLU A 78 0.59 6.44 -19.12
C GLU A 78 -0.48 6.10 -20.16
N TYR A 79 -0.39 4.90 -20.75
CA TYR A 79 -1.39 4.36 -21.64
C TYR A 79 -2.16 3.27 -20.92
N SER A 80 -3.48 3.24 -21.09
CA SER A 80 -4.37 2.28 -20.41
C SER A 80 -4.34 2.41 -18.89
N GLY A 81 -4.09 3.61 -18.38
CA GLY A 81 -3.94 3.86 -16.94
C GLY A 81 -5.21 3.60 -16.12
N ASP A 82 -6.40 3.57 -16.77
CA ASP A 82 -7.64 3.22 -16.09
C ASP A 82 -7.75 1.72 -15.80
N GLU A 83 -7.02 0.90 -16.54
CA GLU A 83 -7.08 -0.56 -16.43
C GLU A 83 -5.80 -1.18 -15.92
N LYS A 84 -4.66 -0.49 -16.05
CA LYS A 84 -3.34 -1.03 -15.72
C LYS A 84 -2.51 -0.04 -14.92
N GLY A 85 -1.65 -0.58 -14.08
CA GLY A 85 -0.74 0.21 -13.28
C GLY A 85 0.41 -0.63 -12.73
N ASP A 86 1.31 0.05 -12.02
CA ASP A 86 2.44 -0.55 -11.34
C ASP A 86 2.27 -0.41 -9.83
N VAL A 87 2.55 -1.47 -9.08
CA VAL A 87 2.64 -1.41 -7.63
C VAL A 87 4.02 -0.90 -7.28
N MET A 88 4.08 0.28 -6.67
CA MET A 88 5.34 0.98 -6.41
C MET A 88 5.81 0.86 -4.97
N TYR A 89 4.91 0.58 -4.03
CA TYR A 89 5.22 0.57 -2.61
C TYR A 89 4.15 -0.21 -1.84
N LYS A 90 4.57 -0.89 -0.79
CA LYS A 90 3.67 -1.60 0.12
C LYS A 90 3.80 -1.01 1.51
N TYR A 91 2.68 -0.74 2.16
CA TYR A 91 2.67 -0.23 3.53
C TYR A 91 2.76 -1.36 4.55
N SER A 92 3.51 -1.13 5.62
CA SER A 92 3.53 -2.04 6.76
C SER A 92 2.22 -1.92 7.56
N PRO A 93 1.88 -2.92 8.41
CA PRO A 93 0.70 -2.82 9.26
C PRO A 93 0.69 -1.56 10.13
N THR A 94 1.84 -1.15 10.65
CA THR A 94 1.97 0.09 11.44
C THR A 94 1.61 1.32 10.61
N GLN A 95 2.11 1.38 9.38
CA GLN A 95 1.80 2.48 8.47
C GLN A 95 0.33 2.50 8.06
N VAL A 96 -0.26 1.32 7.81
CA VAL A 96 -1.69 1.22 7.49
C VAL A 96 -2.54 1.76 8.65
N GLY A 97 -2.20 1.40 9.88
CA GLY A 97 -2.88 1.92 11.06
C GLY A 97 -2.82 3.45 11.15
N PHE A 98 -1.65 4.01 10.88
CA PHE A 98 -1.47 5.47 10.84
C PHE A 98 -2.33 6.12 9.74
N LEU A 99 -2.32 5.55 8.54
CA LEU A 99 -3.11 6.07 7.41
C LEU A 99 -4.60 6.06 7.73
N ARG A 100 -5.09 5.00 8.38
CA ARG A 100 -6.50 4.92 8.79
C ARG A 100 -6.85 5.98 9.81
N ARG A 101 -6.00 6.17 10.82
CA ARG A 101 -6.25 7.19 11.84
C ARG A 101 -6.26 8.60 11.27
N LYS A 102 -5.47 8.86 10.24
CA LYS A 102 -5.43 10.16 9.56
C LYS A 102 -6.53 10.34 8.51
N GLY A 103 -7.31 9.31 8.25
CA GLY A 103 -8.43 9.38 7.32
C GLY A 103 -8.08 9.21 5.86
N TYR A 104 -6.85 8.83 5.53
CA TYR A 104 -6.44 8.60 4.13
C TYR A 104 -7.16 7.43 3.47
N LEU A 105 -7.63 6.47 4.27
CA LEU A 105 -8.20 5.23 3.76
C LEU A 105 -9.71 5.12 3.98
N LYS A 106 -10.40 6.22 4.23
CA LYS A 106 -11.85 6.21 4.49
C LYS A 106 -12.65 5.51 3.40
N GLU A 107 -12.29 5.77 2.15
CA GLU A 107 -13.01 5.18 1.03
C GLU A 107 -12.77 3.68 0.91
N MET A 108 -11.62 3.19 1.36
CA MET A 108 -11.35 1.75 1.41
C MET A 108 -12.18 1.03 2.45
N ASP A 109 -12.44 1.67 3.58
CA ASP A 109 -13.25 1.07 4.63
C ASP A 109 -14.69 0.84 4.15
N GLN A 110 -15.15 1.61 3.18
CA GLN A 110 -16.45 1.42 2.53
C GLN A 110 -16.49 0.15 1.67
N PHE A 111 -15.35 -0.33 1.19
CA PHE A 111 -15.31 -1.56 0.40
C PHE A 111 -15.68 -2.80 1.21
N GLU A 112 -15.48 -2.75 2.52
CA GLU A 112 -15.76 -3.87 3.42
C GLU A 112 -17.24 -3.96 3.82
N GLU A 113 -18.05 -2.96 3.52
CA GLU A 113 -19.46 -2.91 3.89
C GLU A 113 -20.40 -3.59 2.88
N PHE A 114 -19.87 -4.16 1.83
CA PHE A 114 -20.66 -4.84 0.81
C PHE A 114 -20.67 -6.36 0.98
#